data_be003a3aacdf057ca4b29f966170549f
#
_entry.id   be003a3aacdf057ca4b29f966170549f
#
_cell.length_a   1.000
_cell.length_b   1.000
_cell.length_c   1.000
_cell.angle_alpha   90.00
_cell.angle_beta   90.00
_cell.angle_gamma   90.00
#
_symmetry.space_group_name_H-M   'P 1'
#
loop_
_entity.id
_entity.type
_entity.pdbx_description
1 polymer ?
#
loop_
_entity_poly.entity_id
_entity_poly.type
_entity_poly.pdbx_seq_one_letter_code
_entity_poly.pdbx_strand_id
1 'polypeptide(L)'
;MLKFLFVILMFFLPTEARPHGGVVLEEDICLIKVGFYEAHFTIFQPNSRQHQQFCEDLPDTGESIFVLEYLHDGLEELAVDFRIIRNTTGNGIFANQEDLENIDDLEELTVFYQPPVKDPDVFAVLYDFKKRGEFIGIVTAEDNNSNKIYIVTKIKCII
;
A
#
# COMPACT_ATOMS: atom_id res chain seq x y z
N MET A 1 49.78 39.65 -11.79
CA MET A 1 49.15 38.71 -12.76
C MET A 1 48.93 37.31 -12.19
N LEU A 2 49.85 36.72 -11.44
CA LEU A 2 49.71 35.36 -10.88
C LEU A 2 48.55 35.20 -9.86
N LYS A 3 48.26 36.23 -9.04
CA LYS A 3 47.14 36.19 -8.08
C LYS A 3 45.74 36.22 -8.74
N PHE A 4 45.63 36.79 -9.95
CA PHE A 4 44.36 36.86 -10.66
C PHE A 4 44.06 35.51 -11.34
N LEU A 5 45.09 34.78 -11.75
CA LEU A 5 44.96 33.45 -12.35
C LEU A 5 44.45 32.42 -11.33
N PHE A 6 44.81 32.55 -10.04
CA PHE A 6 44.41 31.67 -8.97
C PHE A 6 42.93 31.81 -8.61
N VAL A 7 42.38 33.05 -8.69
CA VAL A 7 40.96 33.32 -8.42
C VAL A 7 40.08 32.73 -9.55
N ILE A 8 40.52 32.80 -10.78
CA ILE A 8 39.78 32.23 -11.94
C ILE A 8 39.74 30.67 -11.89
N LEU A 9 40.81 30.04 -11.38
CA LEU A 9 40.85 28.56 -11.28
C LEU A 9 39.89 28.00 -10.20
N MET A 10 39.53 28.80 -9.19
CA MET A 10 38.56 28.37 -8.14
C MET A 10 37.12 28.34 -8.62
N PHE A 11 36.80 29.02 -9.74
CA PHE A 11 35.43 29.03 -10.29
C PHE A 11 35.13 27.82 -11.22
N PHE A 12 36.11 26.99 -11.52
CA PHE A 12 35.96 25.81 -12.39
C PHE A 12 36.01 24.48 -11.63
N LEU A 13 35.83 24.50 -10.30
CA LEU A 13 35.62 23.25 -9.60
C LEU A 13 34.23 22.72 -9.99
N PRO A 14 34.15 21.53 -10.62
CA PRO A 14 32.87 20.92 -10.89
C PRO A 14 32.19 20.66 -9.53
N THR A 15 31.10 21.35 -9.28
CA THR A 15 30.17 20.94 -8.23
C THR A 15 29.58 19.61 -8.70
N GLU A 16 30.04 18.51 -8.13
CA GLU A 16 29.34 17.25 -8.27
C GLU A 16 27.93 17.42 -7.71
N ALA A 17 26.99 17.72 -8.58
CA ALA A 17 25.58 17.55 -8.29
C ALA A 17 25.37 16.05 -8.09
N ARG A 18 25.38 15.61 -6.84
CA ARG A 18 24.90 14.26 -6.51
C ARG A 18 23.40 14.26 -6.81
N PRO A 19 22.92 13.48 -7.79
CA PRO A 19 21.50 13.26 -7.93
C PRO A 19 21.06 12.51 -6.68
N HIS A 20 20.32 13.18 -5.79
CA HIS A 20 19.55 12.55 -4.75
C HIS A 20 18.40 11.80 -5.43
N GLY A 21 18.62 10.55 -5.76
CA GLY A 21 17.65 9.74 -6.49
C GLY A 21 18.17 8.33 -6.77
N GLY A 22 18.98 7.79 -5.88
CA GLY A 22 19.15 6.35 -5.81
C GLY A 22 17.99 5.80 -5.00
N VAL A 23 16.91 5.40 -5.64
CA VAL A 23 16.00 4.43 -5.05
C VAL A 23 16.84 3.17 -4.92
N VAL A 24 17.37 2.92 -3.72
CA VAL A 24 17.83 1.59 -3.35
C VAL A 24 16.52 0.79 -3.33
N LEU A 25 16.36 -0.10 -4.28
CA LEU A 25 15.39 -1.19 -4.20
C LEU A 25 15.87 -2.14 -3.09
N GLU A 26 15.78 -1.70 -1.85
CA GLU A 26 15.59 -2.62 -0.74
C GLU A 26 14.29 -3.36 -1.05
N GLU A 27 14.24 -4.66 -0.80
CA GLU A 27 13.06 -5.49 -1.05
C GLU A 27 11.82 -4.71 -0.62
N ASP A 28 10.99 -4.33 -1.59
CA ASP A 28 9.81 -3.53 -1.33
C ASP A 28 8.81 -4.37 -0.54
N ILE A 29 8.80 -4.16 0.76
CA ILE A 29 7.95 -4.90 1.70
C ILE A 29 6.46 -4.61 1.52
N CYS A 30 6.12 -3.53 0.80
CA CYS A 30 4.76 -3.14 0.47
C CYS A 30 4.25 -3.76 -0.84
N LEU A 31 5.04 -4.59 -1.51
CA LEU A 31 4.64 -5.24 -2.73
C LEU A 31 3.63 -6.36 -2.46
N ILE A 32 2.50 -6.32 -3.14
CA ILE A 32 1.48 -7.38 -3.10
C ILE A 32 1.28 -7.98 -4.49
N LYS A 33 0.87 -9.26 -4.54
CA LYS A 33 0.59 -9.97 -5.79
C LYS A 33 -0.88 -10.25 -5.95
N VAL A 34 -1.47 -9.77 -7.03
CA VAL A 34 -2.87 -9.98 -7.44
C VAL A 34 -2.91 -11.00 -8.57
N GLY A 35 -2.87 -12.29 -8.26
CA GLY A 35 -2.62 -13.33 -9.25
C GLY A 35 -1.21 -13.19 -9.83
N PHE A 36 -1.10 -12.85 -11.12
CA PHE A 36 0.18 -12.53 -11.78
C PHE A 36 0.49 -11.05 -11.84
N TYR A 37 -0.43 -10.21 -11.41
CA TYR A 37 -0.18 -8.77 -11.33
C TYR A 37 0.56 -8.43 -10.05
N GLU A 38 1.29 -7.32 -10.08
CA GLU A 38 1.94 -6.76 -8.90
C GLU A 38 1.43 -5.36 -8.67
N ALA A 39 1.24 -5.02 -7.41
CA ALA A 39 0.84 -3.71 -6.98
C ALA A 39 1.59 -3.31 -5.70
N HIS A 40 1.83 -2.03 -5.54
CA HIS A 40 2.39 -1.47 -4.34
C HIS A 40 1.23 -1.05 -3.41
N PHE A 41 1.15 -1.65 -2.23
CA PHE A 41 0.10 -1.37 -1.25
C PHE A 41 0.66 -0.55 -0.10
N THR A 42 0.23 0.68 0.01
CA THR A 42 0.73 1.61 1.01
C THR A 42 -0.41 2.19 1.84
N ILE A 43 -0.15 2.38 3.12
CA ILE A 43 -1.09 3.00 4.04
C ILE A 43 -0.46 4.28 4.60
N PHE A 44 -1.23 5.36 4.64
CA PHE A 44 -0.83 6.63 5.22
C PHE A 44 -1.75 6.98 6.38
N GLN A 45 -1.19 7.59 7.42
CA GLN A 45 -1.95 8.20 8.54
C GLN A 45 -1.63 9.70 8.62
N PRO A 46 -2.21 10.54 7.76
CA PRO A 46 -1.77 11.92 7.56
C PRO A 46 -1.90 12.78 8.81
N ASN A 47 -2.91 12.51 9.64
CA ASN A 47 -3.18 13.30 10.85
C ASN A 47 -2.21 13.00 12.00
N SER A 48 -1.61 11.80 12.05
CA SER A 48 -0.71 11.39 13.13
C SER A 48 0.72 11.16 12.68
N ARG A 49 0.94 10.74 11.44
CA ARG A 49 2.24 10.31 10.90
C ARG A 49 2.68 11.04 9.64
N GLN A 50 1.95 12.07 9.22
CA GLN A 50 2.26 12.91 8.06
C GLN A 50 2.49 12.07 6.79
N HIS A 51 3.73 11.99 6.29
CA HIS A 51 4.09 11.32 5.04
C HIS A 51 4.69 9.93 5.25
N GLN A 52 4.67 9.41 6.49
CA GLN A 52 5.20 8.07 6.74
C GLN A 52 4.32 7.02 6.09
N GLN A 53 4.95 6.05 5.45
CA GLN A 53 4.32 4.93 4.75
C GLN A 53 4.34 3.68 5.63
N PHE A 54 3.25 2.93 5.57
CA PHE A 54 3.09 1.66 6.25
C PHE A 54 2.55 0.62 5.26
N CYS A 55 2.87 -0.65 5.49
CA CYS A 55 2.34 -1.76 4.68
C CYS A 55 1.32 -2.59 5.45
N GLU A 56 1.56 -2.84 6.72
CA GLU A 56 0.76 -3.73 7.55
C GLU A 56 0.46 -3.13 8.93
N ASP A 57 1.50 -2.74 9.66
CA ASP A 57 1.39 -2.31 11.05
C ASP A 57 1.13 -0.80 11.16
N LEU A 58 -0.06 -0.43 11.62
CA LEU A 58 -0.43 0.95 11.85
C LEU A 58 -0.18 1.33 13.31
N PRO A 59 0.64 2.35 13.58
CA PRO A 59 1.01 2.73 14.94
C PRO A 59 -0.13 3.40 15.71
N ASP A 60 -1.10 4.00 15.00
CA ASP A 60 -2.18 4.75 15.61
C ASP A 60 -3.54 4.32 15.08
N THR A 61 -4.59 4.56 15.88
CA THR A 61 -5.97 4.61 15.38
C THR A 61 -6.19 5.95 14.66
N GLY A 62 -7.27 6.06 13.92
CA GLY A 62 -7.66 7.27 13.21
C GLY A 62 -7.72 7.08 11.71
N GLU A 63 -7.78 8.21 11.01
CA GLU A 63 -7.88 8.26 9.57
C GLU A 63 -6.66 7.64 8.91
N SER A 64 -6.92 6.67 8.05
CA SER A 64 -5.92 5.94 7.28
C SER A 64 -6.33 5.91 5.82
N ILE A 65 -5.40 6.25 4.94
CA ILE A 65 -5.57 6.24 3.49
C ILE A 65 -4.82 5.02 2.95
N PHE A 66 -5.56 4.11 2.33
CA PHE A 66 -5.02 2.92 1.66
C PHE A 66 -4.85 3.23 0.19
N VAL A 67 -3.65 3.01 -0.32
CA VAL A 67 -3.30 3.27 -1.71
C VAL A 67 -2.79 1.98 -2.33
N LEU A 68 -3.39 1.60 -3.45
CA LEU A 68 -2.95 0.51 -4.29
C LEU A 68 -2.47 1.09 -5.62
N GLU A 69 -1.17 1.12 -5.82
CA GLU A 69 -0.53 1.59 -7.04
C GLU A 69 -0.23 0.39 -7.94
N TYR A 70 -0.75 0.42 -9.17
CA TYR A 70 -0.61 -0.69 -10.11
C TYR A 70 0.77 -0.65 -10.77
N LEU A 71 1.49 -1.77 -10.68
CA LEU A 71 2.84 -1.90 -11.24
C LEU A 71 2.87 -2.67 -12.57
N HIS A 72 1.74 -3.30 -12.93
CA HIS A 72 1.60 -4.02 -14.19
C HIS A 72 0.49 -3.43 -15.05
N ASP A 73 0.77 -3.29 -16.34
CA ASP A 73 -0.24 -3.00 -17.35
C ASP A 73 -1.34 -4.07 -17.32
N GLY A 74 -2.59 -3.66 -17.34
CA GLY A 74 -3.76 -4.55 -17.36
C GLY A 74 -4.45 -4.70 -16.00
N LEU A 75 -3.83 -4.38 -14.88
CA LEU A 75 -4.55 -4.34 -13.60
C LEU A 75 -5.56 -3.18 -13.57
N GLU A 76 -5.24 -2.06 -14.24
CA GLU A 76 -6.14 -0.92 -14.42
C GLU A 76 -7.39 -1.23 -15.25
N GLU A 77 -7.39 -2.33 -16.02
CA GLU A 77 -8.55 -2.78 -16.78
C GLU A 77 -9.57 -3.54 -15.92
N LEU A 78 -9.13 -4.03 -14.75
CA LEU A 78 -9.94 -4.81 -13.85
C LEU A 78 -10.78 -3.92 -12.95
N ALA A 79 -11.91 -4.46 -12.49
CA ALA A 79 -12.67 -3.84 -11.42
C ALA A 79 -12.07 -4.28 -10.09
N VAL A 80 -11.64 -3.31 -9.28
CA VAL A 80 -10.99 -3.57 -7.99
C VAL A 80 -11.90 -3.12 -6.87
N ASP A 81 -12.14 -3.98 -5.89
CA ASP A 81 -12.77 -3.66 -4.63
C ASP A 81 -11.80 -3.79 -3.45
N PHE A 82 -12.16 -3.18 -2.35
CA PHE A 82 -11.41 -3.28 -1.11
C PHE A 82 -12.33 -3.43 0.09
N ARG A 83 -12.03 -4.42 0.91
CA ARG A 83 -12.78 -4.73 2.13
C ARG A 83 -11.85 -4.80 3.31
N ILE A 84 -12.28 -4.27 4.45
CA ILE A 84 -11.61 -4.46 5.73
C ILE A 84 -12.55 -5.25 6.64
N ILE A 85 -12.06 -6.36 7.17
CA ILE A 85 -12.76 -7.19 8.14
C ILE A 85 -12.01 -7.23 9.47
N ARG A 86 -12.72 -7.57 10.56
CA ARG A 86 -12.06 -7.94 11.82
C ARG A 86 -11.43 -9.30 11.67
N ASN A 87 -10.18 -9.44 12.12
CA ASN A 87 -9.51 -10.73 12.10
C ASN A 87 -10.03 -11.62 13.24
N THR A 88 -10.76 -12.66 12.89
CA THR A 88 -11.29 -13.68 13.82
C THR A 88 -10.69 -15.07 13.55
N THR A 89 -9.75 -15.17 12.60
CA THR A 89 -9.14 -16.45 12.20
C THR A 89 -8.29 -17.08 13.30
N GLY A 90 -7.82 -16.28 14.27
CA GLY A 90 -6.88 -16.72 15.30
C GLY A 90 -5.43 -16.88 14.77
N ASN A 91 -5.22 -16.73 13.46
CA ASN A 91 -3.92 -16.90 12.82
C ASN A 91 -3.07 -15.60 12.82
N GLY A 92 -3.62 -14.50 13.35
CA GLY A 92 -2.94 -13.22 13.45
C GLY A 92 -2.37 -12.78 12.09
N ILE A 93 -1.08 -12.51 12.06
CA ILE A 93 -0.38 -12.10 10.84
C ILE A 93 -0.24 -13.23 9.79
N PHE A 94 -0.59 -14.45 10.11
CA PHE A 94 -0.49 -15.61 9.19
C PHE A 94 -1.81 -15.92 8.47
N ALA A 95 -2.86 -15.11 8.68
CA ALA A 95 -4.12 -15.26 7.95
C ALA A 95 -3.88 -15.21 6.43
N ASN A 96 -4.52 -16.10 5.70
CA ASN A 96 -4.38 -16.27 4.26
C ASN A 96 -5.73 -16.45 3.57
N GLN A 97 -5.75 -16.70 2.27
CA GLN A 97 -6.98 -16.86 1.50
C GLN A 97 -7.84 -18.05 1.97
N GLU A 98 -7.22 -19.17 2.34
CA GLU A 98 -7.95 -20.35 2.84
C GLU A 98 -8.69 -20.05 4.15
N ASP A 99 -8.10 -19.21 5.00
CA ASP A 99 -8.74 -18.75 6.24
C ASP A 99 -9.99 -17.92 5.93
N LEU A 100 -9.98 -17.11 4.87
CA LEU A 100 -11.14 -16.32 4.45
C LEU A 100 -12.28 -17.20 3.92
N GLU A 101 -11.96 -18.26 3.20
CA GLU A 101 -12.94 -19.22 2.65
C GLU A 101 -13.68 -19.96 3.77
N ASN A 102 -13.10 -20.05 4.96
CA ASN A 102 -13.68 -20.66 6.15
C ASN A 102 -14.50 -19.71 7.01
N ILE A 103 -14.63 -18.44 6.63
CA ILE A 103 -15.48 -17.47 7.33
C ILE A 103 -16.91 -17.60 6.84
N ASP A 104 -17.80 -18.03 7.73
CA ASP A 104 -19.22 -18.27 7.41
C ASP A 104 -19.97 -16.97 7.03
N ASP A 105 -19.66 -15.86 7.68
CA ASP A 105 -20.30 -14.56 7.45
C ASP A 105 -19.28 -13.44 7.34
N LEU A 106 -18.78 -13.24 6.12
CA LEU A 106 -17.83 -12.17 5.84
C LEU A 106 -18.43 -10.78 6.04
N GLU A 107 -19.74 -10.63 5.80
CA GLU A 107 -20.43 -9.35 5.94
C GLU A 107 -20.52 -8.92 7.41
N GLU A 108 -20.75 -9.84 8.35
CA GLU A 108 -20.80 -9.53 9.79
C GLU A 108 -19.46 -9.01 10.31
N LEU A 109 -18.37 -9.51 9.77
CA LEU A 109 -17.01 -9.10 10.15
C LEU A 109 -16.55 -7.84 9.43
N THR A 110 -17.26 -7.42 8.39
CA THR A 110 -16.89 -6.25 7.58
C THR A 110 -17.05 -4.96 8.39
N VAL A 111 -15.98 -4.19 8.45
CA VAL A 111 -15.95 -2.85 9.06
C VAL A 111 -15.91 -1.75 8.01
N PHE A 112 -15.46 -2.09 6.80
CA PHE A 112 -15.43 -1.19 5.67
C PHE A 112 -15.51 -1.96 4.35
N TYR A 113 -16.22 -1.40 3.37
CA TYR A 113 -16.28 -1.94 2.02
C TYR A 113 -16.34 -0.82 0.98
N GLN A 114 -15.39 -0.82 0.08
CA GLN A 114 -15.39 -0.04 -1.14
C GLN A 114 -15.82 -0.93 -2.29
N PRO A 115 -16.99 -0.68 -2.90
CA PRO A 115 -17.45 -1.46 -4.06
C PRO A 115 -16.47 -1.41 -5.24
N PRO A 116 -16.55 -2.37 -6.17
CA PRO A 116 -15.65 -2.43 -7.31
C PRO A 116 -15.66 -1.14 -8.14
N VAL A 117 -14.48 -0.62 -8.40
CA VAL A 117 -14.24 0.53 -9.26
C VAL A 117 -13.15 0.21 -10.27
N LYS A 118 -13.18 0.88 -11.42
CA LYS A 118 -12.07 0.90 -12.37
C LYS A 118 -11.35 2.22 -12.21
N ASP A 119 -10.09 2.13 -11.86
CA ASP A 119 -9.22 3.28 -11.77
C ASP A 119 -7.94 2.98 -12.56
N PRO A 120 -7.64 3.76 -13.62
CA PRO A 120 -6.52 3.47 -14.50
C PRO A 120 -5.14 3.69 -13.86
N ASP A 121 -5.05 4.53 -12.83
CA ASP A 121 -3.75 4.96 -12.31
C ASP A 121 -3.50 4.46 -10.88
N VAL A 122 -4.44 4.75 -9.97
CA VAL A 122 -4.30 4.41 -8.56
C VAL A 122 -5.67 4.17 -7.92
N PHE A 123 -5.74 3.12 -7.11
CA PHE A 123 -6.91 2.87 -6.27
C PHE A 123 -6.62 3.41 -4.86
N ALA A 124 -7.43 4.34 -4.37
CA ALA A 124 -7.25 4.93 -3.06
C ALA A 124 -8.57 4.98 -2.28
N VAL A 125 -8.52 4.56 -1.02
CA VAL A 125 -9.68 4.58 -0.11
C VAL A 125 -9.29 5.11 1.26
N LEU A 126 -10.26 5.67 1.96
CA LEU A 126 -10.10 6.25 3.28
C LEU A 126 -10.97 5.49 4.29
N TYR A 127 -10.36 5.09 5.40
CA TYR A 127 -11.06 4.51 6.55
C TYR A 127 -10.52 5.05 7.86
N ASP A 128 -11.42 5.29 8.81
CA ASP A 128 -11.07 5.83 10.13
C ASP A 128 -11.21 4.74 11.21
N PHE A 129 -10.07 4.20 11.64
CA PHE A 129 -10.04 3.20 12.71
C PHE A 129 -10.38 3.82 14.06
N LYS A 130 -11.57 3.55 14.57
CA LYS A 130 -12.02 4.04 15.87
C LYS A 130 -11.45 3.28 17.06
N LYS A 131 -11.00 2.05 16.84
CA LYS A 131 -10.48 1.15 17.88
C LYS A 131 -9.28 0.40 17.35
N ARG A 132 -8.41 0.04 18.26
CA ARG A 132 -7.29 -0.87 18.01
C ARG A 132 -7.80 -2.28 17.78
N GLY A 133 -7.03 -3.07 17.07
CA GLY A 133 -7.35 -4.45 16.79
C GLY A 133 -6.56 -5.00 15.63
N GLU A 134 -6.79 -6.25 15.35
CA GLU A 134 -6.29 -6.93 14.18
C GLU A 134 -7.38 -6.94 13.11
N PHE A 135 -7.00 -6.57 11.90
CA PHE A 135 -7.89 -6.52 10.76
C PHE A 135 -7.22 -7.23 9.58
N ILE A 136 -8.04 -7.61 8.63
CA ILE A 136 -7.59 -8.14 7.34
C ILE A 136 -8.12 -7.21 6.27
N GLY A 137 -7.23 -6.69 5.42
CA GLY A 137 -7.58 -6.02 4.19
C GLY A 137 -7.69 -7.07 3.08
N ILE A 138 -8.76 -7.02 2.32
CA ILE A 138 -9.01 -7.90 1.19
C ILE A 138 -9.13 -7.03 -0.05
N VAL A 139 -8.19 -7.18 -0.97
CA VAL A 139 -8.27 -6.60 -2.31
C VAL A 139 -8.82 -7.67 -3.23
N THR A 140 -9.89 -7.37 -3.97
CA THR A 140 -10.42 -8.26 -5.00
C THR A 140 -10.28 -7.58 -6.35
N ALA A 141 -9.74 -8.28 -7.33
CA ALA A 141 -9.76 -7.87 -8.72
C ALA A 141 -10.60 -8.85 -9.54
N GLU A 142 -11.51 -8.33 -10.36
CA GLU A 142 -12.42 -9.14 -11.18
C GLU A 142 -12.25 -8.79 -12.65
N ASP A 143 -11.99 -9.81 -13.47
CA ASP A 143 -11.94 -9.68 -14.91
C ASP A 143 -13.34 -9.72 -15.55
N ASN A 144 -13.41 -9.43 -16.86
CA ASN A 144 -14.66 -9.42 -17.62
C ASN A 144 -15.32 -10.81 -17.72
N ASN A 145 -14.63 -11.88 -17.33
CA ASN A 145 -15.13 -13.26 -17.36
C ASN A 145 -15.61 -13.72 -15.97
N SER A 146 -15.72 -12.78 -15.02
CA SER A 146 -16.08 -13.04 -13.63
C SER A 146 -15.09 -13.94 -12.88
N ASN A 147 -13.83 -13.99 -13.36
CA ASN A 147 -12.75 -14.62 -12.61
C ASN A 147 -12.26 -13.65 -11.54
N LYS A 148 -12.62 -13.93 -10.29
CA LYS A 148 -12.20 -13.14 -9.15
C LYS A 148 -10.84 -13.60 -8.65
N ILE A 149 -9.96 -12.64 -8.44
CA ILE A 149 -8.65 -12.85 -7.84
C ILE A 149 -8.65 -12.13 -6.51
N TYR A 150 -8.39 -12.84 -5.44
CA TYR A 150 -8.36 -12.28 -4.09
C TYR A 150 -6.94 -12.11 -3.60
N ILE A 151 -6.72 -11.03 -2.88
CA ILE A 151 -5.49 -10.82 -2.12
C ILE A 151 -5.86 -10.47 -0.71
N VAL A 152 -5.13 -11.07 0.19
CA VAL A 152 -5.24 -10.79 1.61
C VAL A 152 -4.05 -9.94 2.02
N THR A 153 -4.31 -8.72 2.43
CA THR A 153 -3.34 -7.89 3.13
C THR A 153 -3.68 -7.88 4.62
N LYS A 154 -2.67 -7.84 5.45
CA LYS A 154 -2.88 -7.80 6.91
C LYS A 154 -2.75 -6.38 7.38
N ILE A 155 -3.70 -5.96 8.20
CA ILE A 155 -3.72 -4.62 8.78
C ILE A 155 -3.81 -4.77 10.28
N LYS A 156 -2.81 -4.34 10.99
CA LYS A 156 -2.79 -4.39 12.43
C LYS A 156 -2.62 -2.99 12.98
N CYS A 157 -3.64 -2.48 13.67
CA CYS A 157 -3.51 -1.26 14.45
C CYS A 157 -2.94 -1.62 15.82
N ILE A 158 -1.62 -1.46 15.94
CA ILE A 158 -0.88 -1.78 17.16
C ILE A 158 -0.65 -0.49 17.95
N ILE A 159 -0.66 -0.67 19.24
CA ILE A 159 0.20 0.07 20.17
C ILE A 159 0.65 -0.82 21.25
#